data_6b0c78fa7dabf2965cac91a9ff859daa
#
_entry.id   6b0c78fa7dabf2965cac91a9ff859daa
#
_cell.length_a   1.000
_cell.length_b   1.000
_cell.length_c   1.000
_cell.angle_alpha   90.00
_cell.angle_beta   90.00
_cell.angle_gamma   90.00
#
_symmetry.space_group_name_H-M   'P 1'
#
loop_
_entity.id
_entity.type
_entity.pdbx_description
1 polymer ?
#
loop_
_entity_poly.entity_id
_entity_poly.type
_entity_poly.pdbx_seq_one_letter_code
_entity_poly.pdbx_strand_id
1 'polypeptide(L)'
;MIDFEVAARNAVGGIFPNTTIRGCFVHYTQCIWRKVQNCGLTTEFRENEEFHRLVRRAGVLPLVPGHRVEDVWFQALEDSDDQTAPVMRFKDYVTETWVEGHLEMWNHFDHDGPRTTNAVEGWHNKFNRMCRRAHPNIFVFLELLQKEQAANEAKIIQITAGGVVRPKKRKYRQLDSRLQSLKNRLRQGEMDLMAYADAASHLVHFE
;
A
#
# COMPACT_ATOMS: atom_id res chain seq x y z
N MET A 1 -8.18 6.78 -0.02
CA MET A 1 -7.00 6.02 -0.50
C MET A 1 -6.69 6.47 -1.92
N ILE A 2 -5.47 6.93 -2.17
CA ILE A 2 -4.99 7.39 -3.48
C ILE A 2 -3.63 6.75 -3.76
N ASP A 3 -3.12 6.89 -4.99
CA ASP A 3 -1.69 6.71 -5.27
C ASP A 3 -0.88 7.92 -4.76
N PHE A 4 0.44 7.90 -4.99
CA PHE A 4 1.33 8.99 -4.50
C PHE A 4 1.41 10.17 -5.48
N GLU A 5 0.39 10.37 -6.32
CA GLU A 5 0.34 11.49 -7.26
C GLU A 5 0.03 12.80 -6.51
N VAL A 6 0.99 13.72 -6.56
CA VAL A 6 0.91 15.00 -5.84
C VAL A 6 -0.28 15.85 -6.30
N ALA A 7 -0.57 15.87 -7.61
CA ALA A 7 -1.69 16.62 -8.17
C ALA A 7 -3.04 16.13 -7.62
N ALA A 8 -3.26 14.83 -7.59
CA ALA A 8 -4.47 14.22 -7.03
C ALA A 8 -4.62 14.52 -5.54
N ARG A 9 -3.52 14.40 -4.77
CA ARG A 9 -3.49 14.74 -3.34
C ARG A 9 -3.89 16.20 -3.10
N ASN A 10 -3.27 17.12 -3.83
CA ASN A 10 -3.54 18.55 -3.67
C ASN A 10 -4.99 18.90 -4.05
N ALA A 11 -5.51 18.32 -5.13
CA ALA A 11 -6.90 18.53 -5.55
C ALA A 11 -7.91 18.04 -4.51
N VAL A 12 -7.70 16.81 -3.98
CA VAL A 12 -8.57 16.25 -2.93
C VAL A 12 -8.49 17.07 -1.65
N GLY A 13 -7.27 17.46 -1.20
CA GLY A 13 -7.09 18.26 0.01
C GLY A 13 -7.71 19.66 -0.11
N GLY A 14 -7.66 20.27 -1.30
CA GLY A 14 -8.27 21.58 -1.55
C GLY A 14 -9.80 21.56 -1.58
N ILE A 15 -10.40 20.48 -2.11
CA ILE A 15 -11.87 20.37 -2.23
C ILE A 15 -12.49 19.76 -0.96
N PHE A 16 -11.80 18.84 -0.31
CA PHE A 16 -12.27 18.10 0.86
C PHE A 16 -11.31 18.25 2.05
N PRO A 17 -11.22 19.43 2.69
CA PRO A 17 -10.20 19.76 3.68
C PRO A 17 -10.24 18.86 4.94
N ASN A 18 -11.39 18.27 5.24
CA ASN A 18 -11.57 17.37 6.41
C ASN A 18 -11.35 15.89 6.06
N THR A 19 -10.84 15.58 4.86
CA THR A 19 -10.63 14.21 4.41
C THR A 19 -9.22 13.74 4.74
N THR A 20 -9.11 12.63 5.46
CA THR A 20 -7.82 11.95 5.65
C THR A 20 -7.39 11.26 4.36
N ILE A 21 -6.29 11.71 3.79
CA ILE A 21 -5.70 11.13 2.58
C ILE A 21 -4.67 10.09 2.98
N ARG A 22 -4.79 8.87 2.43
CA ARG A 22 -3.80 7.80 2.62
C ARG A 22 -3.33 7.25 1.29
N GLY A 23 -2.04 6.99 1.17
CA GLY A 23 -1.42 6.35 0.02
C GLY A 23 -1.73 4.85 -0.02
N CYS A 24 -1.73 4.30 -1.21
CA CYS A 24 -1.99 2.88 -1.44
C CYS A 24 -0.76 2.03 -1.09
N PHE A 25 -0.94 0.99 -0.28
CA PHE A 25 0.14 0.07 0.10
C PHE A 25 0.77 -0.64 -1.11
N VAL A 26 -0.03 -1.02 -2.12
CA VAL A 26 0.51 -1.65 -3.34
C VAL A 26 1.38 -0.66 -4.12
N HIS A 27 0.96 0.58 -4.28
CA HIS A 27 1.78 1.60 -4.95
C HIS A 27 3.07 1.90 -4.17
N TYR A 28 3.04 1.85 -2.83
CA TYR A 28 4.25 1.94 -2.02
C TYR A 28 5.23 0.80 -2.35
N THR A 29 4.78 -0.45 -2.29
CA THR A 29 5.65 -1.60 -2.60
C THR A 29 6.15 -1.60 -4.04
N GLN A 30 5.35 -1.12 -4.98
CA GLN A 30 5.77 -0.89 -6.37
C GLN A 30 6.85 0.20 -6.48
N CYS A 31 6.78 1.28 -5.69
CA CYS A 31 7.82 2.30 -5.66
C CYS A 31 9.15 1.72 -5.16
N ILE A 32 9.13 0.91 -4.09
CA ILE A 32 10.31 0.21 -3.59
C ILE A 32 10.88 -0.72 -4.69
N TRP A 33 10.03 -1.53 -5.31
CA TRP A 33 10.47 -2.46 -6.34
C TRP A 33 11.04 -1.77 -7.59
N ARG A 34 10.37 -0.73 -8.07
CA ARG A 34 10.88 0.09 -9.19
C ARG A 34 12.24 0.71 -8.88
N LYS A 35 12.47 1.11 -7.62
CA LYS A 35 13.80 1.63 -7.23
C LYS A 35 14.86 0.54 -7.28
N VAL A 36 14.58 -0.69 -6.84
CA VAL A 36 15.47 -1.85 -7.00
C VAL A 36 15.80 -2.07 -8.47
N GLN A 37 14.80 -2.06 -9.35
CA GLN A 37 14.97 -2.21 -10.79
C GLN A 37 15.81 -1.07 -11.39
N ASN A 38 15.52 0.17 -11.05
CA ASN A 38 16.22 1.35 -11.56
C ASN A 38 17.68 1.44 -11.11
N CYS A 39 18.00 0.85 -9.95
CA CYS A 39 19.38 0.72 -9.48
C CYS A 39 20.11 -0.49 -10.10
N GLY A 40 19.43 -1.32 -10.91
CA GLY A 40 20.02 -2.52 -11.52
C GLY A 40 20.20 -3.69 -10.53
N LEU A 41 19.49 -3.67 -9.39
CA LEU A 41 19.68 -4.60 -8.28
C LEU A 41 18.74 -5.81 -8.29
N THR A 42 18.12 -6.12 -9.43
CA THR A 42 17.15 -7.24 -9.52
C THR A 42 17.80 -8.60 -9.30
N THR A 43 19.03 -8.79 -9.80
CA THR A 43 19.82 -10.02 -9.60
C THR A 43 20.26 -10.11 -8.15
N GLU A 44 20.78 -9.01 -7.61
CA GLU A 44 21.20 -8.90 -6.22
C GLU A 44 20.05 -9.26 -5.25
N PHE A 45 18.86 -8.77 -5.50
CA PHE A 45 17.66 -9.12 -4.71
C PHE A 45 17.35 -10.63 -4.70
N ARG A 46 17.71 -11.37 -5.76
CA ARG A 46 17.45 -12.81 -5.88
C ARG A 46 18.54 -13.67 -5.25
N GLU A 47 19.79 -13.22 -5.33
CA GLU A 47 20.99 -14.02 -5.05
C GLU A 47 21.68 -13.66 -3.73
N ASN A 48 21.47 -12.42 -3.23
CA ASN A 48 22.05 -11.94 -1.99
C ASN A 48 20.98 -11.85 -0.89
N GLU A 49 21.07 -12.71 0.12
CA GLU A 49 20.10 -12.75 1.23
C GLU A 49 20.08 -11.48 2.08
N GLU A 50 21.24 -10.82 2.24
CA GLU A 50 21.36 -9.56 2.99
C GLU A 50 20.58 -8.45 2.27
N PHE A 51 20.82 -8.24 0.97
CA PHE A 51 20.10 -7.25 0.19
C PHE A 51 18.62 -7.62 0.04
N HIS A 52 18.30 -8.91 -0.11
CA HIS A 52 16.91 -9.38 -0.10
C HIS A 52 16.19 -8.95 1.19
N ARG A 53 16.80 -9.16 2.34
CA ARG A 53 16.26 -8.79 3.65
C ARG A 53 16.09 -7.28 3.79
N LEU A 54 17.08 -6.50 3.34
CA LEU A 54 17.01 -5.03 3.33
C LEU A 54 15.79 -4.53 2.55
N VAL A 55 15.59 -5.02 1.32
CA VAL A 55 14.43 -4.65 0.48
C VAL A 55 13.11 -5.08 1.12
N ARG A 56 13.06 -6.26 1.74
CA ARG A 56 11.85 -6.73 2.43
C ARG A 56 11.54 -5.87 3.65
N ARG A 57 12.54 -5.46 4.41
CA ARG A 57 12.37 -4.54 5.53
C ARG A 57 11.91 -3.16 5.05
N ALA A 58 12.45 -2.63 3.93
CA ALA A 58 11.91 -1.44 3.31
C ALA A 58 10.42 -1.60 2.94
N GLY A 59 10.04 -2.72 2.35
CA GLY A 59 8.65 -2.98 1.93
C GLY A 59 7.64 -3.11 3.06
N VAL A 60 8.09 -3.48 4.26
CA VAL A 60 7.21 -3.68 5.43
C VAL A 60 7.01 -2.43 6.27
N LEU A 61 7.79 -1.36 6.09
CA LEU A 61 7.71 -0.13 6.90
C LEU A 61 6.28 0.43 7.06
N PRO A 62 5.38 0.37 6.05
CA PRO A 62 4.00 0.81 6.23
C PRO A 62 3.19 -0.01 7.25
N LEU A 63 3.67 -1.17 7.61
CA LEU A 63 3.00 -2.09 8.55
C LEU A 63 3.66 -2.09 9.95
N VAL A 64 4.69 -1.26 10.16
CA VAL A 64 5.39 -1.05 11.44
C VAL A 64 4.69 0.08 12.21
N PRO A 65 4.66 0.07 13.56
CA PRO A 65 4.17 1.22 14.34
C PRO A 65 4.85 2.52 13.90
N GLY A 66 4.07 3.58 13.65
CA GLY A 66 4.59 4.81 13.05
C GLY A 66 5.80 5.40 13.77
N HIS A 67 5.75 5.43 15.11
CA HIS A 67 6.85 5.94 15.97
C HIS A 67 8.09 5.01 16.04
N ARG A 68 8.05 3.84 15.38
CA ARG A 68 9.13 2.85 15.36
C ARG A 68 9.65 2.55 13.95
N VAL A 69 9.18 3.32 12.94
CA VAL A 69 9.61 3.13 11.55
C VAL A 69 11.10 3.38 11.38
N GLU A 70 11.58 4.48 11.98
CA GLU A 70 13.01 4.83 11.96
C GLU A 70 13.87 3.74 12.60
N ASP A 71 13.46 3.19 13.76
CA ASP A 71 14.19 2.13 14.44
C ASP A 71 14.37 0.89 13.55
N VAL A 72 13.28 0.47 12.88
CA VAL A 72 13.33 -0.69 11.96
C VAL A 72 14.22 -0.40 10.76
N TRP A 73 14.15 0.81 10.20
CA TRP A 73 14.95 1.16 9.04
C TRP A 73 16.43 1.29 9.39
N PHE A 74 16.78 1.98 10.47
CA PHE A 74 18.17 2.12 10.90
C PHE A 74 18.79 0.76 11.24
N GLN A 75 18.06 -0.12 11.93
CA GLN A 75 18.55 -1.48 12.15
C GLN A 75 18.73 -2.25 10.84
N ALA A 76 17.85 -2.04 9.85
CA ALA A 76 18.01 -2.65 8.53
C ALA A 76 19.26 -2.14 7.78
N LEU A 77 19.62 -0.86 7.98
CA LEU A 77 20.85 -0.28 7.44
C LEU A 77 22.10 -0.83 8.13
N GLU A 78 22.07 -0.99 9.48
CA GLU A 78 23.16 -1.57 10.27
C GLU A 78 23.41 -3.05 9.92
N ASP A 79 22.36 -3.81 9.64
CA ASP A 79 22.43 -5.22 9.25
C ASP A 79 22.87 -5.41 7.76
N SER A 80 23.16 -4.32 7.04
CA SER A 80 23.56 -4.36 5.62
C SER A 80 24.89 -3.66 5.39
N ASP A 81 25.94 -4.46 5.25
CA ASP A 81 27.32 -3.98 5.08
C ASP A 81 27.64 -3.51 3.65
N ASP A 82 26.77 -3.80 2.67
CA ASP A 82 26.98 -3.43 1.27
C ASP A 82 26.94 -1.90 1.07
N GLN A 83 28.09 -1.34 0.64
CA GLN A 83 28.32 0.07 0.36
C GLN A 83 28.48 0.35 -1.13
N THR A 84 28.12 -0.59 -2.01
CA THR A 84 28.18 -0.34 -3.44
C THR A 84 27.27 0.81 -3.85
N ALA A 85 27.67 1.59 -4.85
CA ALA A 85 26.94 2.77 -5.27
C ALA A 85 25.46 2.50 -5.64
N PRO A 86 25.09 1.36 -6.29
CA PRO A 86 23.68 1.03 -6.51
C PRO A 86 22.89 0.80 -5.21
N VAL A 87 23.47 0.07 -4.25
CA VAL A 87 22.83 -0.21 -2.95
C VAL A 87 22.69 1.06 -2.13
N MET A 88 23.72 1.90 -2.09
CA MET A 88 23.62 3.20 -1.42
C MET A 88 22.52 4.08 -2.01
N ARG A 89 22.38 4.16 -3.34
CA ARG A 89 21.26 4.88 -3.97
C ARG A 89 19.88 4.33 -3.60
N PHE A 90 19.79 3.04 -3.31
CA PHE A 90 18.54 2.44 -2.81
C PHE A 90 18.31 2.83 -1.35
N LYS A 91 19.32 2.73 -0.48
CA LYS A 91 19.28 3.13 0.94
C LYS A 91 18.87 4.60 1.09
N ASP A 92 19.54 5.49 0.37
CA ASP A 92 19.25 6.94 0.37
C ASP A 92 17.81 7.23 -0.06
N TYR A 93 17.35 6.60 -1.14
CA TYR A 93 15.98 6.78 -1.60
C TYR A 93 14.93 6.39 -0.55
N VAL A 94 15.11 5.26 0.13
CA VAL A 94 14.15 4.83 1.17
C VAL A 94 14.18 5.80 2.34
N THR A 95 15.36 6.23 2.77
CA THR A 95 15.55 7.18 3.86
C THR A 95 14.88 8.52 3.53
N GLU A 96 15.31 9.18 2.44
CA GLU A 96 14.88 10.54 2.09
C GLU A 96 13.41 10.61 1.68
N THR A 97 12.93 9.61 0.92
CA THR A 97 11.57 9.67 0.35
C THR A 97 10.51 9.21 1.33
N TRP A 98 10.81 8.18 2.13
CA TRP A 98 9.82 7.51 2.92
C TRP A 98 10.00 7.73 4.43
N VAL A 99 11.19 7.49 4.97
CA VAL A 99 11.42 7.56 6.42
C VAL A 99 11.40 9.01 6.92
N GLU A 100 12.10 9.90 6.23
CA GLU A 100 12.12 11.35 6.53
C GLU A 100 10.90 12.09 5.96
N GLY A 101 10.10 11.41 5.15
CA GLY A 101 8.93 11.97 4.49
C GLY A 101 7.67 12.02 5.36
N HIS A 102 6.52 12.22 4.72
CA HIS A 102 5.22 12.31 5.40
C HIS A 102 4.68 10.92 5.80
N LEU A 103 5.14 10.39 6.92
CA LEU A 103 4.80 9.08 7.46
C LEU A 103 3.28 8.83 7.55
N GLU A 104 2.52 9.84 7.98
CA GLU A 104 1.06 9.75 8.15
C GLU A 104 0.32 9.36 6.87
N MET A 105 0.91 9.69 5.73
CA MET A 105 0.29 9.43 4.44
C MET A 105 0.38 7.96 4.02
N TRP A 106 1.43 7.24 4.39
CA TRP A 106 1.68 5.89 3.90
C TRP A 106 1.74 4.80 4.98
N ASN A 107 1.75 5.17 6.26
CA ASN A 107 1.72 4.19 7.35
C ASN A 107 0.31 3.64 7.56
N HIS A 108 0.20 2.32 7.66
CA HIS A 108 -1.03 1.56 7.80
C HIS A 108 -1.10 0.71 9.08
N PHE A 109 -0.16 0.88 10.01
CA PHE A 109 -0.13 0.02 11.20
C PHE A 109 -1.41 0.11 12.03
N ASP A 110 -1.86 1.33 12.35
CA ASP A 110 -3.07 1.57 13.15
C ASP A 110 -4.33 1.79 12.30
N HIS A 111 -4.25 1.46 11.00
CA HIS A 111 -5.39 1.63 10.09
C HIS A 111 -6.12 0.31 9.88
N ASP A 112 -7.39 0.27 10.31
CA ASP A 112 -8.27 -0.92 10.17
C ASP A 112 -9.02 -0.99 8.83
N GLY A 113 -8.93 0.08 8.02
CA GLY A 113 -9.58 0.17 6.72
C GLY A 113 -8.84 -0.56 5.57
N PRO A 114 -9.30 -0.37 4.34
CA PRO A 114 -8.61 -0.89 3.16
C PRO A 114 -7.23 -0.22 3.01
N ARG A 115 -6.21 -1.01 2.70
CA ARG A 115 -4.83 -0.54 2.48
C ARG A 115 -4.48 -0.34 1.01
N THR A 116 -5.39 -0.66 0.10
CA THR A 116 -5.14 -0.66 -1.35
C THR A 116 -6.26 0.01 -2.13
N THR A 117 -5.94 0.51 -3.32
CA THR A 117 -6.89 1.08 -4.29
C THR A 117 -7.62 0.04 -5.13
N ASN A 118 -7.41 -1.26 -4.89
CA ASN A 118 -7.96 -2.36 -5.71
C ASN A 118 -9.47 -2.27 -5.96
N ALA A 119 -10.24 -1.74 -5.00
CA ALA A 119 -11.68 -1.55 -5.18
C ALA A 119 -11.99 -0.46 -6.23
N VAL A 120 -11.22 0.62 -6.24
CA VAL A 120 -11.32 1.73 -7.21
C VAL A 120 -10.86 1.25 -8.59
N GLU A 121 -9.73 0.52 -8.66
CA GLU A 121 -9.24 -0.06 -9.91
C GLU A 121 -10.23 -1.07 -10.49
N GLY A 122 -10.84 -1.91 -9.65
CA GLY A 122 -11.89 -2.82 -10.05
C GLY A 122 -13.12 -2.10 -10.60
N TRP A 123 -13.49 -0.96 -9.99
CA TRP A 123 -14.55 -0.10 -10.50
C TRP A 123 -14.18 0.55 -11.85
N HIS A 124 -12.97 1.09 -11.98
CA HIS A 124 -12.47 1.65 -13.24
C HIS A 124 -12.50 0.60 -14.36
N ASN A 125 -12.02 -0.62 -14.10
CA ASN A 125 -12.05 -1.71 -15.06
C ASN A 125 -13.47 -2.08 -15.49
N LYS A 126 -14.42 -2.14 -14.53
CA LYS A 126 -15.84 -2.37 -14.82
C LYS A 126 -16.40 -1.23 -15.69
N PHE A 127 -16.19 0.02 -15.32
CA PHE A 127 -16.70 1.19 -16.00
C PHE A 127 -16.15 1.29 -17.42
N ASN A 128 -14.84 1.09 -17.62
CA ASN A 128 -14.21 1.07 -18.94
C ASN A 128 -14.82 0.02 -19.88
N ARG A 129 -15.14 -1.17 -19.35
CA ARG A 129 -15.85 -2.19 -20.14
C ARG A 129 -17.26 -1.77 -20.55
N MET A 130 -17.96 -1.02 -19.69
CA MET A 130 -19.29 -0.48 -20.01
C MET A 130 -19.20 0.59 -21.10
N CYS A 131 -18.14 1.40 -21.11
CA CYS A 131 -17.91 2.41 -22.13
C CYS A 131 -17.68 1.85 -23.55
N ARG A 132 -17.21 0.59 -23.65
CA ARG A 132 -16.94 -0.15 -24.92
C ARG A 132 -15.97 0.53 -25.91
N ARG A 133 -15.57 1.77 -25.66
CA ARG A 133 -14.66 2.59 -26.49
C ARG A 133 -13.73 3.36 -25.59
N ALA A 134 -12.49 3.59 -26.03
CA ALA A 134 -11.50 4.37 -25.30
C ALA A 134 -11.90 5.84 -25.12
N HIS A 135 -12.62 6.40 -26.09
CA HIS A 135 -13.12 7.78 -26.07
C HIS A 135 -14.64 7.77 -26.36
N PRO A 136 -15.48 7.52 -25.34
CA PRO A 136 -16.92 7.57 -25.51
C PRO A 136 -17.38 9.01 -25.73
N ASN A 137 -18.50 9.17 -26.44
CA ASN A 137 -19.18 10.47 -26.50
C ASN A 137 -19.59 10.91 -25.10
N ILE A 138 -19.49 12.21 -24.80
CA ILE A 138 -19.77 12.75 -23.46
C ILE A 138 -21.17 12.41 -22.96
N PHE A 139 -22.18 12.41 -23.82
CA PHE A 139 -23.56 12.07 -23.43
C PHE A 139 -23.67 10.58 -23.02
N VAL A 140 -23.02 9.68 -23.76
CA VAL A 140 -22.96 8.26 -23.42
C VAL A 140 -22.20 8.06 -22.11
N PHE A 141 -21.09 8.77 -21.91
CA PHE A 141 -20.31 8.72 -20.67
C PHE A 141 -21.16 9.16 -19.47
N LEU A 142 -21.86 10.28 -19.55
CA LEU A 142 -22.71 10.80 -18.48
C LEU A 142 -23.86 9.83 -18.18
N GLU A 143 -24.52 9.26 -19.20
CA GLU A 143 -25.58 8.28 -19.02
C GLU A 143 -25.08 7.03 -18.27
N LEU A 144 -23.90 6.51 -18.64
CA LEU A 144 -23.30 5.36 -17.95
C LEU A 144 -22.91 5.70 -16.51
N LEU A 145 -22.40 6.91 -16.26
CA LEU A 145 -22.05 7.35 -14.91
C LEU A 145 -23.30 7.48 -14.01
N GLN A 146 -24.41 8.03 -14.53
CA GLN A 146 -25.67 8.12 -13.82
C GLN A 146 -26.26 6.73 -13.51
N LYS A 147 -26.18 5.78 -14.46
CA LYS A 147 -26.59 4.38 -14.23
C LYS A 147 -25.76 3.72 -13.13
N GLU A 148 -24.45 3.95 -13.13
CA GLU A 148 -23.56 3.42 -12.10
C GLU A 148 -23.82 4.05 -10.74
N GLN A 149 -24.10 5.36 -10.69
CA GLN A 149 -24.51 6.05 -9.46
C GLN A 149 -25.80 5.44 -8.89
N ALA A 150 -26.85 5.33 -9.69
CA ALA A 150 -28.12 4.74 -9.25
C ALA A 150 -27.98 3.29 -8.75
N ALA A 151 -27.14 2.49 -9.42
CA ALA A 151 -26.84 1.13 -8.99
C ALA A 151 -26.10 1.08 -7.64
N ASN A 152 -25.18 2.01 -7.39
CA ASN A 152 -24.47 2.12 -6.12
C ASN A 152 -25.40 2.62 -4.99
N GLU A 153 -26.27 3.59 -5.25
CA GLU A 153 -27.28 4.08 -4.30
C GLU A 153 -28.23 2.93 -3.89
N ALA A 154 -28.76 2.18 -4.85
CA ALA A 154 -29.58 1.02 -4.57
C ALA A 154 -28.86 -0.03 -3.72
N LYS A 155 -27.57 -0.27 -3.99
CA LYS A 155 -26.74 -1.18 -3.21
C LYS A 155 -26.53 -0.68 -1.77
N ILE A 156 -26.31 0.62 -1.58
CA ILE A 156 -26.18 1.23 -0.24
C ILE A 156 -27.46 1.03 0.53
N ILE A 157 -28.63 1.32 -0.07
CA ILE A 157 -29.94 1.11 0.56
C ILE A 157 -30.12 -0.36 0.98
N GLN A 158 -29.78 -1.31 0.10
CA GLN A 158 -29.87 -2.74 0.41
C GLN A 158 -28.96 -3.13 1.61
N ILE A 159 -27.73 -2.63 1.65
CA ILE A 159 -26.80 -2.89 2.76
C ILE A 159 -27.34 -2.29 4.06
N THR A 160 -27.83 -1.06 4.02
CA THR A 160 -28.42 -0.37 5.19
C THR A 160 -29.65 -1.10 5.69
N ALA A 161 -30.43 -1.72 4.80
CA ALA A 161 -31.58 -2.56 5.14
C ALA A 161 -31.23 -3.98 5.64
N GLY A 162 -29.97 -4.25 5.94
CA GLY A 162 -29.51 -5.56 6.44
C GLY A 162 -29.08 -6.54 5.37
N GLY A 163 -28.93 -6.10 4.12
CA GLY A 163 -28.40 -6.94 3.02
C GLY A 163 -26.95 -7.39 3.26
N VAL A 164 -26.63 -8.59 2.79
CA VAL A 164 -25.31 -9.20 3.00
C VAL A 164 -24.29 -8.60 2.06
N VAL A 165 -23.21 -8.05 2.63
CA VAL A 165 -22.02 -7.61 1.87
C VAL A 165 -21.21 -8.83 1.44
N ARG A 166 -20.82 -8.86 0.16
CA ARG A 166 -19.96 -9.95 -0.35
C ARG A 166 -18.65 -10.01 0.47
N PRO A 167 -18.32 -11.14 1.10
CA PRO A 167 -17.13 -11.25 1.92
C PRO A 167 -15.85 -11.16 1.07
N LYS A 168 -14.77 -10.66 1.66
CA LYS A 168 -13.43 -10.68 1.05
C LYS A 168 -13.06 -12.12 0.67
N LYS A 169 -12.31 -12.30 -0.43
CA LYS A 169 -11.78 -13.61 -0.83
C LYS A 169 -10.94 -14.23 0.32
N ARG A 170 -11.02 -15.57 0.47
CA ARG A 170 -10.35 -16.32 1.55
C ARG A 170 -8.86 -15.96 1.70
N LYS A 171 -8.12 -15.85 0.58
CA LYS A 171 -6.70 -15.47 0.56
C LYS A 171 -6.46 -14.15 1.34
N TYR A 172 -7.22 -13.10 1.04
CA TYR A 172 -7.05 -11.80 1.68
C TYR A 172 -7.47 -11.79 3.16
N ARG A 173 -8.50 -12.55 3.51
CA ARG A 173 -8.89 -12.73 4.93
C ARG A 173 -7.80 -13.40 5.74
N GLN A 174 -7.13 -14.42 5.16
CA GLN A 174 -6.01 -15.11 5.81
C GLN A 174 -4.80 -14.19 5.98
N LEU A 175 -4.47 -13.36 4.98
CA LEU A 175 -3.39 -12.37 5.09
C LEU A 175 -3.70 -11.33 6.18
N ASP A 176 -4.93 -10.78 6.19
CA ASP A 176 -5.35 -9.83 7.22
C ASP A 176 -5.29 -10.46 8.62
N SER A 177 -5.75 -11.70 8.78
CA SER A 177 -5.70 -12.44 10.05
C SER A 177 -4.26 -12.67 10.53
N ARG A 178 -3.35 -13.07 9.62
CA ARG A 178 -1.93 -13.26 9.97
C ARG A 178 -1.29 -11.95 10.41
N LEU A 179 -1.51 -10.86 9.66
CA LEU A 179 -0.98 -9.55 10.04
C LEU A 179 -1.53 -9.10 11.39
N GLN A 180 -2.83 -9.29 11.64
CA GLN A 180 -3.43 -8.92 12.92
C GLN A 180 -2.86 -9.74 14.08
N SER A 181 -2.62 -11.05 13.88
CA SER A 181 -1.97 -11.90 14.87
C SER A 181 -0.55 -11.40 15.22
N LEU A 182 0.24 -11.03 14.20
CA LEU A 182 1.59 -10.47 14.40
C LEU A 182 1.53 -9.13 15.16
N LYS A 183 0.62 -8.24 14.79
CA LYS A 183 0.42 -6.96 15.50
C LYS A 183 0.05 -7.17 16.97
N ASN A 184 -0.83 -8.13 17.27
CA ASN A 184 -1.24 -8.43 18.63
C ASN A 184 -0.06 -8.96 19.46
N ARG A 185 0.73 -9.87 18.93
CA ARG A 185 1.93 -10.40 19.59
C ARG A 185 2.96 -9.30 19.88
N LEU A 186 3.18 -8.37 18.91
CA LEU A 186 4.04 -7.20 19.15
C LEU A 186 3.49 -6.32 20.27
N ARG A 187 2.18 -6.02 20.27
CA ARG A 187 1.53 -5.18 21.28
C ARG A 187 1.56 -5.81 22.70
N GLN A 188 1.53 -7.14 22.76
CA GLN A 188 1.59 -7.90 24.01
C GLN A 188 3.02 -8.13 24.53
N GLY A 189 4.04 -7.70 23.76
CA GLY A 189 5.45 -7.92 24.08
C GLY A 189 5.93 -9.36 23.91
N GLU A 190 5.15 -10.21 23.24
CA GLU A 190 5.50 -11.59 22.91
C GLU A 190 6.50 -11.71 21.75
N MET A 191 6.74 -10.62 21.05
CA MET A 191 7.63 -10.54 19.91
C MET A 191 8.32 -9.18 19.90
N ASP A 192 9.63 -9.17 19.68
CA ASP A 192 10.36 -7.93 19.48
C ASP A 192 10.05 -7.28 18.12
N LEU A 193 10.45 -6.01 17.97
CA LEU A 193 10.14 -5.21 16.79
C LEU A 193 10.73 -5.76 15.50
N MET A 194 11.99 -6.23 15.53
CA MET A 194 12.67 -6.72 14.33
C MET A 194 12.13 -8.09 13.93
N ALA A 195 11.86 -8.98 14.88
CA ALA A 195 11.17 -10.25 14.60
C ALA A 195 9.77 -10.03 14.02
N TYR A 196 9.04 -9.00 14.50
CA TYR A 196 7.77 -8.59 13.89
C TYR A 196 7.95 -8.10 12.45
N ALA A 197 8.90 -7.19 12.22
CA ALA A 197 9.14 -6.63 10.90
C ALA A 197 9.54 -7.74 9.89
N ASP A 198 10.43 -8.63 10.27
CA ASP A 198 10.85 -9.75 9.43
C ASP A 198 9.68 -10.71 9.15
N ALA A 199 8.90 -11.10 10.16
CA ALA A 199 7.72 -11.95 9.96
C ALA A 199 6.65 -11.30 9.09
N ALA A 200 6.35 -10.00 9.30
CA ALA A 200 5.38 -9.25 8.52
C ALA A 200 5.86 -9.00 7.08
N SER A 201 7.18 -8.91 6.85
CA SER A 201 7.75 -8.73 5.51
C SER A 201 7.40 -9.87 4.57
N HIS A 202 7.21 -11.10 5.08
CA HIS A 202 6.76 -12.24 4.27
C HIS A 202 5.32 -12.12 3.76
N LEU A 203 4.54 -11.19 4.29
CA LEU A 203 3.19 -10.88 3.79
C LEU A 203 3.21 -9.82 2.66
N VAL A 204 4.36 -9.19 2.43
CA VAL A 204 4.58 -8.19 1.37
C VAL A 204 4.96 -8.90 0.07
N HIS A 205 4.31 -8.52 -1.02
CA HIS A 205 4.64 -9.00 -2.37
C HIS A 205 5.18 -7.83 -3.19
N PHE A 206 6.29 -8.06 -3.89
CA PHE A 206 6.87 -7.14 -4.86
C PHE A 206 6.52 -7.67 -6.27
N GLU A 207 5.60 -7.00 -6.95
CA GLU A 207 5.20 -7.31 -8.34
C GLU A 207 5.34 -6.08 -9.22
#